data_d90ef99d4ce5c34cf30858731c918235
#
_entry.id   d90ef99d4ce5c34cf30858731c918235
#
_cell.length_a   1.000
_cell.length_b   1.000
_cell.length_c   1.000
_cell.angle_alpha   90.00
_cell.angle_beta   90.00
_cell.angle_gamma   90.00
#
_symmetry.space_group_name_H-M   'P 1'
#
loop_
_entity.id
_entity.type
_entity.pdbx_description
1 polymer ?
#
loop_
_entity_poly.entity_id
_entity_poly.type
_entity_poly.pdbx_seq_one_letter_code
_entity_poly.pdbx_strand_id
1 'polypeptide(L)'
;MAQPPGGFSLSGLGISMLTTDRAGISITQSWNTANLLATKVELNDTFASGLKTEVLSNFSPDKGNKGQKVNFHFKQPNFHGRAFVDYSAAGAIGTVADAVVSHEGFVVGGEVGYDVQKAAITKYSAAVGYTTPLYNAAITATNSLSVFSASYYQRVNPAVEAGARATWDQKSGSNVGLELAAKYKLDPASFAKVRAGP
;
A
#
# COMPACT_ATOMS: atom_id res chain seq x y z
N MET A 1 21.06 28.44 -0.43
CA MET A 1 20.40 28.81 -1.71
C MET A 1 18.96 28.35 -1.60
N ALA A 2 18.03 29.28 -1.51
CA ALA A 2 16.60 28.98 -1.42
C ALA A 2 16.10 28.51 -2.79
N GLN A 3 15.44 27.35 -2.87
CA GLN A 3 14.72 26.92 -4.05
C GLN A 3 13.56 27.88 -4.34
N PRO A 4 13.30 28.21 -5.61
CA PRO A 4 12.18 29.08 -5.96
C PRO A 4 10.84 28.38 -5.66
N PRO A 5 9.79 29.12 -5.29
CA PRO A 5 8.47 28.56 -5.01
C PRO A 5 7.90 27.88 -6.26
N GLY A 6 7.25 26.75 -6.04
CA GLY A 6 6.77 25.75 -6.95
C GLY A 6 6.27 26.23 -8.31
N GLY A 7 6.81 25.59 -9.34
CA GLY A 7 6.39 25.79 -10.72
C GLY A 7 4.98 25.24 -10.96
N PHE A 8 4.21 25.93 -11.80
CA PHE A 8 2.94 25.44 -12.32
C PHE A 8 3.19 24.23 -13.21
N SER A 9 2.53 23.11 -12.91
CA SER A 9 2.52 21.94 -13.79
C SER A 9 1.13 21.82 -14.42
N LEU A 10 1.07 22.04 -15.72
CA LEU A 10 -0.10 21.72 -16.55
C LEU A 10 0.06 20.25 -17.04
N SER A 11 -0.21 19.29 -16.20
CA SER A 11 -0.27 17.90 -16.63
C SER A 11 -1.72 17.48 -16.82
N GLY A 12 -2.17 17.47 -18.07
CA GLY A 12 -3.53 17.05 -18.49
C GLY A 12 -4.62 17.74 -17.67
N LEU A 13 -5.51 18.43 -18.26
CA LEU A 13 -6.78 19.02 -17.75
C LEU A 13 -6.92 19.32 -16.22
N GLY A 14 -5.83 19.49 -15.50
CA GLY A 14 -5.80 19.82 -14.07
C GLY A 14 -4.83 20.95 -13.75
N ILE A 15 -5.27 21.92 -12.96
CA ILE A 15 -4.42 22.99 -12.43
C ILE A 15 -4.04 22.58 -11.01
N SER A 16 -2.76 22.22 -10.77
CA SER A 16 -2.27 22.10 -9.39
C SER A 16 -1.89 23.49 -8.89
N MET A 17 -2.54 23.92 -7.85
CA MET A 17 -2.25 25.18 -7.17
C MET A 17 -1.71 24.88 -5.78
N LEU A 18 -0.57 25.44 -5.50
CA LEU A 18 0.04 25.61 -4.18
C LEU A 18 0.53 24.35 -3.48
N THR A 19 1.85 24.16 -3.50
CA THR A 19 2.53 23.33 -2.49
C THR A 19 3.21 24.28 -1.51
N THR A 20 2.80 24.31 -0.26
CA THR A 20 3.51 24.98 0.81
C THR A 20 4.17 23.91 1.66
N ASP A 21 5.48 23.88 1.67
CA ASP A 21 6.26 22.99 2.55
C ASP A 21 6.87 23.82 3.67
N ARG A 22 6.48 23.55 4.89
CA ARG A 22 6.99 24.25 6.06
C ARG A 22 7.02 23.33 7.27
N ALA A 23 8.21 23.08 7.79
CA ALA A 23 8.41 22.36 9.05
C ALA A 23 7.68 21.01 9.15
N GLY A 24 7.79 20.17 8.11
CA GLY A 24 7.13 18.85 8.09
C GLY A 24 5.65 18.87 7.70
N ILE A 25 5.11 20.02 7.33
CA ILE A 25 3.73 20.19 6.86
C ILE A 25 3.76 20.51 5.37
N SER A 26 3.12 19.69 4.55
CA SER A 26 2.95 19.94 3.12
C SER A 26 1.46 20.00 2.78
N ILE A 27 1.05 21.05 2.10
CA ILE A 27 -0.33 21.24 1.63
C ILE A 27 -0.32 21.30 0.11
N THR A 28 -1.02 20.38 -0.50
CA THR A 28 -1.21 20.35 -1.96
C THR A 28 -2.67 20.53 -2.29
N GLN A 29 -2.98 21.45 -3.17
CA GLN A 29 -4.32 21.71 -3.64
C GLN A 29 -4.36 21.63 -5.16
N SER A 30 -5.33 20.91 -5.71
CA SER A 30 -5.52 20.77 -7.14
C SER A 30 -6.99 20.94 -7.50
N TRP A 31 -7.24 21.62 -8.62
CA TRP A 31 -8.56 21.80 -9.18
C TRP A 31 -8.56 21.29 -10.63
N ASN A 32 -9.53 20.49 -11.00
CA ASN A 32 -9.64 19.96 -12.36
C ASN A 32 -10.83 20.55 -13.12
N THR A 33 -10.87 20.34 -14.43
CA THR A 33 -11.93 20.81 -15.30
C THR A 33 -13.30 20.15 -15.07
N ALA A 34 -13.35 19.05 -14.30
CA ALA A 34 -14.59 18.43 -13.83
C ALA A 34 -15.13 19.10 -12.57
N ASN A 35 -14.65 20.31 -12.25
CA ASN A 35 -15.01 21.09 -11.07
C ASN A 35 -14.81 20.34 -9.74
N LEU A 36 -13.74 19.51 -9.67
CA LEU A 36 -13.34 18.82 -8.46
C LEU A 36 -12.13 19.50 -7.84
N LEU A 37 -12.30 19.98 -6.62
CA LEU A 37 -11.23 20.48 -5.79
C LEU A 37 -10.71 19.36 -4.89
N ALA A 38 -9.45 18.99 -5.05
CA ALA A 38 -8.77 18.03 -4.18
C ALA A 38 -7.74 18.74 -3.32
N THR A 39 -7.83 18.58 -2.02
CA THR A 39 -6.89 19.13 -1.03
C THR A 39 -6.23 17.97 -0.31
N LYS A 40 -4.90 17.96 -0.27
CA LYS A 40 -4.08 17.01 0.46
C LYS A 40 -3.21 17.76 1.47
N VAL A 41 -3.29 17.38 2.73
CA VAL A 41 -2.42 17.85 3.80
C VAL A 41 -1.58 16.69 4.29
N GLU A 42 -0.28 16.83 4.27
CA GLU A 42 0.68 15.87 4.79
C GLU A 42 1.39 16.44 6.00
N LEU A 43 1.45 15.66 7.06
CA LEU A 43 2.14 15.98 8.31
C LEU A 43 3.18 14.88 8.54
N ASN A 44 4.45 15.22 8.41
CA ASN A 44 5.56 14.29 8.60
C ASN A 44 6.24 14.61 9.95
N ASP A 45 6.38 13.58 10.79
CA ASP A 45 7.07 13.66 12.09
C ASP A 45 6.56 14.78 13.04
N THR A 46 5.37 15.31 12.79
CA THR A 46 4.82 16.43 13.55
C THR A 46 4.32 15.99 14.93
N PHE A 47 3.69 14.82 15.02
CA PHE A 47 3.13 14.29 16.27
C PHE A 47 4.07 13.28 16.95
N ALA A 48 4.76 12.48 16.16
CA ALA A 48 5.73 11.49 16.67
C ALA A 48 6.73 11.14 15.56
N SER A 49 7.95 10.84 15.95
CA SER A 49 8.99 10.42 14.99
C SER A 49 8.58 9.13 14.28
N GLY A 50 8.62 9.14 12.97
CA GLY A 50 8.17 8.04 12.11
C GLY A 50 6.67 8.02 11.83
N LEU A 51 5.89 9.00 12.32
CA LEU A 51 4.47 9.12 12.02
C LEU A 51 4.26 10.13 10.88
N LYS A 52 3.70 9.62 9.77
CA LYS A 52 3.17 10.44 8.69
C LYS A 52 1.65 10.38 8.70
N THR A 53 1.01 11.53 8.72
CA THR A 53 -0.44 11.68 8.63
C THR A 53 -0.79 12.39 7.34
N GLU A 54 -1.72 11.83 6.58
CA GLU A 54 -2.24 12.45 5.36
C GLU A 54 -3.75 12.64 5.49
N VAL A 55 -4.21 13.83 5.22
CA VAL A 55 -5.64 14.15 5.12
C VAL A 55 -5.94 14.55 3.68
N LEU A 56 -6.82 13.80 3.04
CA LEU A 56 -7.28 14.07 1.69
C LEU A 56 -8.77 14.47 1.74
N SER A 57 -9.09 15.56 1.11
CA SER A 57 -10.47 16.04 0.98
C SER A 57 -10.78 16.32 -0.49
N ASN A 58 -11.83 15.72 -1.01
CA ASN A 58 -12.35 15.95 -2.34
C ASN A 58 -13.68 16.70 -2.24
N PHE A 59 -13.78 17.84 -2.90
CA PHE A 59 -14.97 18.67 -2.91
C PHE A 59 -15.37 18.99 -4.35
N SER A 60 -16.61 18.69 -4.73
CA SER A 60 -17.21 19.12 -5.99
C SER A 60 -18.34 20.12 -5.69
N PRO A 61 -18.20 21.40 -6.05
CA PRO A 61 -19.22 22.42 -5.83
C PRO A 61 -20.57 22.06 -6.46
N ASP A 62 -20.56 21.49 -7.67
CA ASP A 62 -21.76 21.19 -8.44
C ASP A 62 -22.57 20.03 -7.87
N LYS A 63 -21.88 19.03 -7.30
CA LYS A 63 -22.50 17.77 -6.81
C LYS A 63 -22.61 17.73 -5.29
N GLY A 64 -22.02 18.70 -4.59
CA GLY A 64 -21.95 18.72 -3.13
C GLY A 64 -21.22 17.49 -2.55
N ASN A 65 -20.48 16.77 -3.38
CA ASN A 65 -19.82 15.52 -2.99
C ASN A 65 -18.59 15.82 -2.15
N LYS A 66 -18.51 15.22 -0.97
CA LYS A 66 -17.47 15.43 0.02
C LYS A 66 -16.94 14.09 0.48
N GLY A 67 -15.93 13.57 -0.22
CA GLY A 67 -15.17 12.43 0.26
C GLY A 67 -13.96 12.91 1.06
N GLN A 68 -13.70 12.29 2.20
CA GLN A 68 -12.54 12.56 3.03
C GLN A 68 -11.82 11.25 3.34
N LYS A 69 -10.48 11.29 3.29
CA LYS A 69 -9.64 10.17 3.72
C LYS A 69 -8.59 10.67 4.68
N VAL A 70 -8.37 9.92 5.72
CA VAL A 70 -7.27 10.15 6.66
C VAL A 70 -6.41 8.90 6.66
N ASN A 71 -5.14 9.06 6.37
CA ASN A 71 -4.16 7.99 6.33
C ASN A 71 -3.11 8.22 7.41
N PHE A 72 -2.84 7.23 8.18
CA PHE A 72 -1.77 7.20 9.16
C PHE A 72 -0.74 6.15 8.74
N HIS A 73 0.52 6.54 8.71
CA HIS A 73 1.65 5.67 8.44
C HIS A 73 2.65 5.83 9.58
N PHE A 74 2.83 4.78 10.35
CA PHE A 74 3.80 4.77 11.42
C PHE A 74 4.91 3.79 11.10
N LYS A 75 6.13 4.29 10.98
CA LYS A 75 7.29 3.51 10.59
C LYS A 75 8.40 3.61 11.64
N GLN A 76 8.76 2.46 12.16
CA GLN A 76 9.90 2.25 13.04
C GLN A 76 10.82 1.16 12.44
N PRO A 77 12.07 1.00 12.87
CA PRO A 77 12.98 0.00 12.30
C PRO A 77 12.42 -1.43 12.25
N ASN A 78 11.66 -1.83 13.27
CA ASN A 78 11.12 -3.18 13.41
C ASN A 78 9.59 -3.25 13.35
N PHE A 79 8.93 -2.10 13.15
CA PHE A 79 7.47 -1.99 13.13
C PHE A 79 7.01 -1.05 12.01
N HIS A 80 6.02 -1.48 11.24
CA HIS A 80 5.33 -0.64 10.28
C HIS A 80 3.83 -0.83 10.43
N GLY A 81 3.13 0.22 10.85
CA GLY A 81 1.67 0.23 10.97
C GLY A 81 1.06 1.27 10.03
N ARG A 82 -0.09 0.95 9.48
CA ARG A 82 -0.90 1.88 8.69
C ARG A 82 -2.36 1.79 9.12
N ALA A 83 -3.04 2.93 9.10
CA ALA A 83 -4.46 2.98 9.29
C ALA A 83 -5.07 3.98 8.29
N PHE A 84 -6.14 3.58 7.67
CA PHE A 84 -6.88 4.36 6.68
C PHE A 84 -8.32 4.50 7.14
N VAL A 85 -8.79 5.72 7.18
CA VAL A 85 -10.19 6.04 7.44
C VAL A 85 -10.76 6.75 6.22
N ASP A 86 -11.77 6.17 5.62
CA ASP A 86 -12.44 6.69 4.43
C ASP A 86 -13.86 7.11 4.80
N TYR A 87 -14.15 8.40 4.66
CA TYR A 87 -15.48 8.95 4.78
C TYR A 87 -16.04 9.23 3.38
N SER A 88 -16.99 8.44 2.96
CA SER A 88 -17.59 8.59 1.64
C SER A 88 -18.61 9.75 1.62
N ALA A 89 -18.90 10.26 0.42
CA ALA A 89 -19.94 11.28 0.21
C ALA A 89 -21.34 10.83 0.64
N ALA A 90 -21.60 9.54 0.69
CA ALA A 90 -22.86 8.96 1.17
C ALA A 90 -22.92 8.86 2.71
N GLY A 91 -21.90 9.34 3.42
CA GLY A 91 -21.82 9.27 4.88
C GLY A 91 -21.29 7.94 5.43
N ALA A 92 -20.85 7.02 4.57
CA ALA A 92 -20.28 5.75 5.02
C ALA A 92 -18.85 5.93 5.52
N ILE A 93 -18.51 5.29 6.64
CA ILE A 93 -17.18 5.30 7.22
C ILE A 93 -16.61 3.89 7.16
N GLY A 94 -15.55 3.72 6.39
CA GLY A 94 -14.76 2.51 6.32
C GLY A 94 -13.37 2.72 6.94
N THR A 95 -12.90 1.74 7.66
CA THR A 95 -11.56 1.77 8.25
C THR A 95 -10.79 0.52 7.86
N VAL A 96 -9.53 0.69 7.50
CA VAL A 96 -8.60 -0.43 7.29
C VAL A 96 -7.35 -0.14 8.10
N ALA A 97 -6.93 -1.10 8.88
CA ALA A 97 -5.66 -1.04 9.60
C ALA A 97 -4.81 -2.25 9.30
N ASP A 98 -3.53 -2.04 9.10
CA ASP A 98 -2.54 -3.10 8.96
C ASP A 98 -1.30 -2.81 9.80
N ALA A 99 -0.65 -3.86 10.22
CA ALA A 99 0.60 -3.77 10.95
C ALA A 99 1.52 -4.93 10.58
N VAL A 100 2.81 -4.62 10.51
CA VAL A 100 3.89 -5.58 10.24
C VAL A 100 4.99 -5.37 11.28
N VAL A 101 5.42 -6.47 11.89
CA VAL A 101 6.55 -6.51 12.80
C VAL A 101 7.63 -7.38 12.18
N SER A 102 8.87 -6.93 12.28
CA SER A 102 10.03 -7.71 11.83
C SER A 102 11.08 -7.83 12.94
N HIS A 103 11.63 -9.02 13.13
CA HIS A 103 12.69 -9.28 14.08
C HIS A 103 13.58 -10.42 13.56
N GLU A 104 14.87 -10.17 13.45
CA GLU A 104 15.89 -11.15 13.04
C GLU A 104 15.52 -11.94 11.75
N GLY A 105 14.94 -11.26 10.77
CA GLY A 105 14.51 -11.87 9.51
C GLY A 105 13.09 -12.44 9.54
N PHE A 106 12.49 -12.65 10.71
CA PHE A 106 11.07 -12.98 10.81
C PHE A 106 10.21 -11.75 10.56
N VAL A 107 9.14 -11.93 9.81
CA VAL A 107 8.17 -10.90 9.49
C VAL A 107 6.78 -11.46 9.76
N VAL A 108 6.02 -10.77 10.60
CA VAL A 108 4.62 -11.12 10.90
C VAL A 108 3.77 -9.89 10.67
N GLY A 109 2.66 -10.05 9.99
CA GLY A 109 1.74 -8.95 9.72
C GLY A 109 0.29 -9.38 9.65
N GLY A 110 -0.59 -8.40 9.78
CA GLY A 110 -2.02 -8.60 9.64
C GLY A 110 -2.71 -7.33 9.18
N GLU A 111 -3.88 -7.51 8.59
CA GLU A 111 -4.76 -6.45 8.12
C GLU A 111 -6.18 -6.72 8.62
N VAL A 112 -6.89 -5.69 9.01
CA VAL A 112 -8.31 -5.74 9.33
C VAL A 112 -9.02 -4.54 8.70
N GLY A 113 -10.15 -4.81 8.06
CA GLY A 113 -11.07 -3.79 7.57
C GLY A 113 -12.35 -3.81 8.39
N TYR A 114 -12.88 -2.64 8.70
CA TYR A 114 -14.08 -2.46 9.51
C TYR A 114 -15.01 -1.41 8.88
N ASP A 115 -16.28 -1.75 8.77
CA ASP A 115 -17.35 -0.85 8.36
C ASP A 115 -18.06 -0.34 9.62
N VAL A 116 -17.94 0.97 9.88
CA VAL A 116 -18.46 1.58 11.11
C VAL A 116 -20.00 1.57 11.12
N GLN A 117 -20.64 1.73 9.96
CA GLN A 117 -22.12 1.79 9.89
C GLN A 117 -22.76 0.41 10.10
N LYS A 118 -22.14 -0.62 9.56
CA LYS A 118 -22.60 -2.00 9.71
C LYS A 118 -22.13 -2.63 11.01
N ALA A 119 -21.23 -1.94 11.74
CA ALA A 119 -20.55 -2.47 12.92
C ALA A 119 -19.96 -3.87 12.68
N ALA A 120 -19.35 -4.06 11.49
CA ALA A 120 -18.90 -5.37 11.04
C ALA A 120 -17.47 -5.32 10.47
N ILE A 121 -16.73 -6.40 10.71
CA ILE A 121 -15.43 -6.62 10.05
C ILE A 121 -15.72 -6.99 8.60
N THR A 122 -15.13 -6.24 7.67
CA THR A 122 -15.31 -6.42 6.22
C THR A 122 -14.29 -7.36 5.62
N LYS A 123 -13.06 -7.35 6.14
CA LYS A 123 -11.96 -8.21 5.70
C LYS A 123 -10.94 -8.35 6.81
N TYR A 124 -10.24 -9.46 6.81
CA TYR A 124 -9.05 -9.66 7.62
C TYR A 124 -8.08 -10.60 6.90
N SER A 125 -6.80 -10.37 7.12
CA SER A 125 -5.74 -11.17 6.54
C SER A 125 -4.55 -11.24 7.49
N ALA A 126 -3.74 -12.27 7.36
CA ALA A 126 -2.54 -12.46 8.13
C ALA A 126 -1.41 -12.97 7.23
N ALA A 127 -0.20 -12.66 7.59
CA ALA A 127 0.99 -13.11 6.90
C ALA A 127 2.11 -13.41 7.89
N VAL A 128 2.88 -14.44 7.63
CA VAL A 128 4.13 -14.74 8.30
C VAL A 128 5.18 -15.06 7.26
N GLY A 129 6.38 -14.56 7.46
CA GLY A 129 7.47 -14.79 6.53
C GLY A 129 8.82 -14.78 7.23
N TYR A 130 9.80 -15.26 6.50
CA TYR A 130 11.20 -15.21 6.89
C TYR A 130 12.03 -14.73 5.72
N THR A 131 12.82 -13.72 5.96
CA THR A 131 13.62 -13.03 4.94
C THR A 131 15.10 -13.10 5.27
N THR A 132 15.89 -13.56 4.33
CA THR A 132 17.34 -13.53 4.39
C THR A 132 17.89 -12.88 3.10
N PRO A 133 19.18 -12.53 3.03
CA PRO A 133 19.78 -12.03 1.78
C PRO A 133 19.71 -13.01 0.60
N LEU A 134 19.56 -14.31 0.87
CA LEU A 134 19.58 -15.37 -0.13
C LEU A 134 18.20 -15.91 -0.48
N TYR A 135 17.26 -15.92 0.45
CA TYR A 135 15.91 -16.45 0.21
C TYR A 135 14.86 -15.75 1.07
N ASN A 136 13.63 -15.79 0.58
CA ASN A 136 12.46 -15.33 1.28
C ASN A 136 11.40 -16.42 1.22
N ALA A 137 10.80 -16.73 2.36
CA ALA A 137 9.66 -17.62 2.47
C ALA A 137 8.51 -16.89 3.15
N ALA A 138 7.30 -17.02 2.65
CA ALA A 138 6.14 -16.41 3.28
C ALA A 138 4.89 -17.26 3.11
N ILE A 139 4.05 -17.25 4.13
CA ILE A 139 2.71 -17.80 4.12
C ILE A 139 1.75 -16.65 4.39
N THR A 140 0.73 -16.53 3.55
CA THR A 140 -0.30 -15.51 3.69
C THR A 140 -1.67 -16.15 3.72
N ALA A 141 -2.55 -15.63 4.53
CA ALA A 141 -3.95 -15.99 4.57
C ALA A 141 -4.77 -14.72 4.33
N THR A 142 -5.48 -14.66 3.23
CA THR A 142 -6.21 -13.49 2.75
C THR A 142 -7.70 -13.79 2.57
N ASN A 143 -8.49 -12.79 2.16
CA ASN A 143 -9.92 -12.91 1.92
C ASN A 143 -10.66 -13.53 3.12
N SER A 144 -10.47 -12.94 4.30
CA SER A 144 -11.04 -13.44 5.57
C SER A 144 -10.58 -14.87 5.89
N LEU A 145 -9.29 -15.14 5.67
CA LEU A 145 -8.61 -16.44 5.85
C LEU A 145 -9.19 -17.58 5.00
N SER A 146 -9.78 -17.28 3.85
CA SER A 146 -10.28 -18.31 2.92
C SER A 146 -9.27 -18.66 1.82
N VAL A 147 -8.32 -17.77 1.54
CA VAL A 147 -7.29 -17.98 0.52
C VAL A 147 -5.93 -18.06 1.19
N PHE A 148 -5.28 -19.19 1.08
CA PHE A 148 -3.94 -19.42 1.60
C PHE A 148 -2.93 -19.40 0.46
N SER A 149 -1.79 -18.76 0.66
CA SER A 149 -0.72 -18.74 -0.32
C SER A 149 0.62 -18.96 0.39
N ALA A 150 1.37 -19.91 -0.07
CA ALA A 150 2.76 -20.13 0.32
C ALA A 150 3.66 -19.69 -0.82
N SER A 151 4.68 -18.91 -0.54
CA SER A 151 5.63 -18.42 -1.53
C SER A 151 7.06 -18.63 -1.05
N TYR A 152 7.91 -19.00 -1.97
CA TYR A 152 9.33 -19.18 -1.75
C TYR A 152 10.11 -18.52 -2.88
N TYR A 153 11.08 -17.72 -2.53
CA TYR A 153 12.00 -17.07 -3.46
C TYR A 153 13.42 -17.36 -3.03
N GLN A 154 14.28 -17.68 -3.98
CA GLN A 154 15.69 -17.91 -3.73
C GLN A 154 16.57 -17.23 -4.78
N ARG A 155 17.62 -16.60 -4.32
CA ARG A 155 18.73 -16.19 -5.15
C ARG A 155 19.72 -17.34 -5.20
N VAL A 156 19.65 -18.13 -6.29
CA VAL A 156 20.49 -19.32 -6.49
C VAL A 156 21.95 -18.91 -6.67
N ASN A 157 22.20 -17.84 -7.44
CA ASN A 157 23.50 -17.23 -7.64
C ASN A 157 23.30 -15.76 -8.11
N PRO A 158 24.39 -14.96 -8.31
CA PRO A 158 24.27 -13.56 -8.74
C PRO A 158 23.51 -13.35 -10.07
N ALA A 159 23.45 -14.39 -10.91
CA ALA A 159 22.77 -14.32 -12.20
C ALA A 159 21.39 -14.97 -12.20
N VAL A 160 21.07 -15.89 -11.26
CA VAL A 160 19.84 -16.69 -11.26
C VAL A 160 19.04 -16.44 -9.99
N GLU A 161 17.78 -16.08 -10.18
CA GLU A 161 16.78 -15.97 -9.14
C GLU A 161 15.61 -16.89 -9.53
N ALA A 162 15.06 -17.64 -8.57
CA ALA A 162 13.93 -18.54 -8.78
C ALA A 162 12.90 -18.34 -7.67
N GLY A 163 11.64 -18.56 -7.99
CA GLY A 163 10.56 -18.49 -7.02
C GLY A 163 9.43 -19.45 -7.38
N ALA A 164 8.73 -19.86 -6.36
CA ALA A 164 7.53 -20.69 -6.46
C ALA A 164 6.44 -20.10 -5.56
N ARG A 165 5.20 -20.20 -5.99
CA ARG A 165 4.03 -19.85 -5.22
C ARG A 165 2.95 -20.90 -5.39
N ALA A 166 2.41 -21.37 -4.28
CA ALA A 166 1.23 -22.22 -4.23
C ALA A 166 0.08 -21.40 -3.64
N THR A 167 -1.09 -21.45 -4.25
CA THR A 167 -2.29 -20.77 -3.76
C THR A 167 -3.43 -21.76 -3.66
N TRP A 168 -4.09 -21.77 -2.54
CA TRP A 168 -5.27 -22.60 -2.28
C TRP A 168 -6.42 -21.72 -1.80
N ASP A 169 -7.55 -21.83 -2.48
CA ASP A 169 -8.79 -21.17 -2.11
C ASP A 169 -9.78 -22.21 -1.56
N GLN A 170 -10.09 -22.09 -0.28
CA GLN A 170 -11.01 -22.99 0.43
C GLN A 170 -12.42 -22.97 -0.17
N LYS A 171 -12.84 -21.85 -0.76
CA LYS A 171 -14.20 -21.68 -1.30
C LYS A 171 -14.34 -22.22 -2.72
N SER A 172 -13.28 -22.20 -3.51
CA SER A 172 -13.32 -22.67 -4.90
C SER A 172 -13.02 -24.16 -5.08
N GLY A 173 -12.77 -24.88 -3.99
CA GLY A 173 -12.53 -26.32 -4.00
C GLY A 173 -11.06 -26.70 -3.91
N SER A 174 -10.75 -27.94 -4.27
CA SER A 174 -9.47 -28.59 -3.94
C SER A 174 -8.29 -28.29 -4.88
N ASN A 175 -8.43 -27.40 -5.84
CA ASN A 175 -7.35 -27.14 -6.79
C ASN A 175 -6.34 -26.14 -6.21
N VAL A 176 -5.10 -26.58 -6.08
CA VAL A 176 -3.97 -25.74 -5.72
C VAL A 176 -3.39 -25.16 -7.01
N GLY A 177 -3.41 -23.84 -7.12
CA GLY A 177 -2.70 -23.11 -8.17
C GLY A 177 -1.22 -23.06 -7.86
N LEU A 178 -0.38 -23.59 -8.75
CA LEU A 178 1.08 -23.53 -8.64
C LEU A 178 1.66 -22.58 -9.68
N GLU A 179 2.40 -21.59 -9.23
CA GLU A 179 3.13 -20.65 -10.08
C GLU A 179 4.64 -20.85 -9.86
N LEU A 180 5.39 -20.87 -10.94
CA LEU A 180 6.84 -20.88 -10.95
C LEU A 180 7.36 -19.67 -11.70
N ALA A 181 8.43 -19.07 -11.21
CA ALA A 181 9.08 -17.96 -11.87
C ALA A 181 10.60 -18.08 -11.77
N ALA A 182 11.28 -17.72 -12.83
CA ALA A 182 12.73 -17.61 -12.83
C ALA A 182 13.17 -16.34 -13.54
N LYS A 183 14.26 -15.75 -13.05
CA LYS A 183 14.92 -14.63 -13.68
C LYS A 183 16.39 -14.98 -13.87
N TYR A 184 16.89 -14.79 -15.09
CA TYR A 184 18.28 -14.99 -15.45
C TYR A 184 18.86 -13.69 -15.97
N LYS A 185 19.94 -13.23 -15.38
CA LYS A 185 20.73 -12.10 -15.86
C LYS A 185 21.69 -12.59 -16.92
N LEU A 186 21.52 -12.12 -18.13
CA LEU A 186 22.40 -12.44 -19.29
C LEU A 186 23.70 -11.64 -19.22
N ASP A 187 23.58 -10.36 -18.89
CA ASP A 187 24.67 -9.41 -18.73
C ASP A 187 24.26 -8.29 -17.75
N PRO A 188 25.12 -7.33 -17.38
CA PRO A 188 24.77 -6.24 -16.46
C PRO A 188 23.56 -5.39 -16.87
N ALA A 189 23.23 -5.35 -18.16
CA ALA A 189 22.15 -4.53 -18.73
C ALA A 189 20.92 -5.34 -19.14
N SER A 190 21.05 -6.69 -19.32
CA SER A 190 20.00 -7.53 -19.89
C SER A 190 19.61 -8.68 -18.97
N PHE A 191 18.33 -9.02 -18.95
CA PHE A 191 17.83 -10.17 -18.23
C PHE A 191 16.66 -10.83 -18.97
N ALA A 192 16.47 -12.13 -18.74
CA ALA A 192 15.31 -12.88 -19.15
C ALA A 192 14.45 -13.24 -17.91
N LYS A 193 13.14 -13.19 -18.06
CA LYS A 193 12.17 -13.66 -17.04
C LYS A 193 11.22 -14.66 -17.66
N VAL A 194 10.99 -15.73 -16.94
CA VAL A 194 10.00 -16.77 -17.30
C VAL A 194 9.05 -16.94 -16.13
N ARG A 195 7.76 -17.06 -16.43
CA ARG A 195 6.72 -17.41 -15.47
C ARG A 195 5.85 -18.50 -16.08
N ALA A 196 5.56 -19.52 -15.30
CA ALA A 196 4.62 -20.58 -15.61
C ALA A 196 3.63 -20.74 -14.46
N GLY A 197 2.36 -20.88 -14.76
CA GLY A 197 1.28 -21.04 -13.79
C GLY A 197 -0.07 -21.00 -14.48
N PRO A 198 -1.16 -21.34 -13.79
CA PRO A 198 -2.52 -21.24 -14.31
C PRO A 198 -2.91 -19.80 -14.60
#